data_207b2828b13658c4dda4fbbd92472648
#
_entry.id   207b2828b13658c4dda4fbbd92472648
#
_cell.length_a   1.000
_cell.length_b   1.000
_cell.length_c   1.000
_cell.angle_alpha   90.00
_cell.angle_beta   90.00
_cell.angle_gamma   90.00
#
_symmetry.space_group_name_H-M   'P 1'
#
loop_
_entity.id
_entity.type
_entity.pdbx_description
1 polymer ?
#
loop_
_entity_poly.entity_id
_entity_poly.type
_entity_poly.pdbx_seq_one_letter_code
_entity_poly.pdbx_strand_id
1 'polypeptide(L)'
;MESMGLTAVGFVNEAAIDAAVRRVEDLFSPQVVQIQYTLENNHYGDPAITFRILVTDDAAHDIDQLYELSEKISKTLTNEAHTYEIGLDAHFSYRTVSEQKKLPDPMWK
;
A
#
# COMPACT_ATOMS: atom_id res chain seq x y z
N MET A 1 6.00 20.93 -20.18
CA MET A 1 5.52 20.51 -19.93
C MET A 1 4.81 20.39 -19.25
N GLU A 2 4.48 20.51 -19.23
CA GLU A 2 3.84 20.30 -18.70
C GLU A 2 3.30 19.85 -18.12
N SER A 3 3.05 19.69 -18.20
CA SER A 3 2.40 19.32 -17.75
C SER A 3 2.41 18.74 -16.92
N MET A 4 2.72 18.86 -16.30
CA MET A 4 2.75 18.37 -15.51
C MET A 4 1.90 18.06 -14.76
N GLY A 5 1.62 18.60 -14.78
CA GLY A 5 0.73 18.48 -14.01
C GLY A 5 0.02 17.43 -14.15
N LEU A 6 0.01 17.21 -15.12
CA LEU A 6 -0.56 16.31 -15.13
C LEU A 6 -0.29 15.56 -14.26
N THR A 7 0.13 15.44 -13.70
CA THR A 7 0.11 14.81 -12.63
C THR A 7 1.06 13.74 -12.54
N ALA A 8 1.67 13.54 -11.35
CA ALA A 8 2.55 12.44 -11.10
C ALA A 8 1.87 11.12 -11.45
N VAL A 9 0.55 11.05 -11.27
CA VAL A 9 -0.19 9.84 -11.59
C VAL A 9 -0.03 9.46 -13.06
N GLY A 10 -0.05 10.43 -13.95
CA GLY A 10 0.11 10.18 -15.36
C GLY A 10 1.48 9.70 -15.77
N PHE A 11 2.48 9.90 -14.91
CA PHE A 11 3.86 9.55 -15.22
C PHE A 11 4.41 8.43 -14.33
N VAL A 12 3.57 7.86 -13.47
CA VAL A 12 4.01 6.80 -12.56
C VAL A 12 4.33 5.54 -13.35
N ASN A 13 5.47 4.95 -13.03
CA ASN A 13 5.85 3.68 -13.61
C ASN A 13 5.23 2.57 -12.78
N GLU A 14 4.06 2.09 -13.19
CA GLU A 14 3.35 1.06 -12.43
C GLU A 14 4.11 -0.25 -12.36
N ALA A 15 4.89 -0.58 -13.38
CA ALA A 15 5.70 -1.79 -13.33
C ALA A 15 6.71 -1.73 -12.19
N ALA A 16 7.26 -0.56 -11.92
CA ALA A 16 8.19 -0.38 -10.81
C ALA A 16 7.46 -0.49 -9.47
N ILE A 17 6.24 0.05 -9.38
CA ILE A 17 5.45 -0.08 -8.16
C ILE A 17 5.04 -1.53 -7.93
N ASP A 18 4.62 -2.23 -8.98
CA ASP A 18 4.28 -3.65 -8.88
C ASP A 18 5.46 -4.46 -8.35
N ALA A 19 6.66 -4.19 -8.87
CA ALA A 19 7.86 -4.91 -8.43
C ALA A 19 8.15 -4.59 -6.95
N ALA A 20 8.00 -3.33 -6.55
CA ALA A 20 8.24 -2.93 -5.17
C ALA A 20 7.25 -3.62 -4.23
N VAL A 21 5.98 -3.66 -4.62
CA VAL A 21 4.94 -4.31 -3.82
C VAL A 21 5.25 -5.80 -3.64
N ARG A 22 5.68 -6.48 -4.69
CA ARG A 22 6.01 -7.91 -4.58
C ARG A 22 7.20 -8.13 -3.66
N ARG A 23 8.22 -7.27 -3.73
CA ARG A 23 9.36 -7.37 -2.83
C ARG A 23 8.94 -7.23 -1.38
N VAL A 24 8.04 -6.29 -1.10
CA VAL A 24 7.59 -6.06 0.26
C VAL A 24 6.71 -7.22 0.75
N GLU A 25 5.85 -7.76 -0.11
CA GLU A 25 5.08 -8.96 0.23
C GLU A 25 6.01 -10.08 0.67
N ASP A 26 7.08 -10.31 -0.10
CA ASP A 26 8.02 -11.37 0.21
C ASP A 26 8.78 -11.11 1.50
N LEU A 27 9.19 -9.86 1.72
CA LEU A 27 9.94 -9.49 2.91
C LEU A 27 9.17 -9.73 4.20
N PHE A 28 7.86 -9.53 4.16
CA PHE A 28 7.02 -9.65 5.34
C PHE A 28 6.17 -10.92 5.36
N SER A 29 6.46 -11.86 4.47
CA SER A 29 5.79 -13.15 4.48
C SER A 29 6.26 -13.94 5.71
N PRO A 30 5.37 -14.73 6.35
CA PRO A 30 3.96 -14.97 6.00
C PRO A 30 2.97 -13.98 6.62
N GLN A 31 3.42 -13.01 7.39
CA GLN A 31 2.53 -12.09 8.09
C GLN A 31 1.69 -11.27 7.12
N VAL A 32 2.29 -10.86 5.99
CA VAL A 32 1.58 -10.17 4.93
C VAL A 32 1.16 -11.21 3.90
N VAL A 33 -0.14 -11.26 3.62
CA VAL A 33 -0.70 -12.20 2.66
C VAL A 33 -0.73 -11.60 1.26
N GLN A 34 -1.08 -10.32 1.18
CA GLN A 34 -1.26 -9.66 -0.11
C GLN A 34 -1.18 -8.15 0.09
N ILE A 35 -0.62 -7.47 -0.90
CA ILE A 35 -0.62 -6.02 -0.96
C ILE A 35 -1.19 -5.62 -2.31
N GLN A 36 -2.18 -4.73 -2.30
CA GLN A 36 -2.74 -4.15 -3.51
C GLN A 36 -2.67 -2.64 -3.39
N TYR A 37 -2.76 -1.95 -4.51
CA TYR A 37 -2.74 -0.49 -4.47
C TYR A 37 -3.67 0.08 -5.52
N THR A 38 -4.08 1.32 -5.28
CA THR A 38 -4.88 2.09 -6.21
C THR A 38 -4.23 3.46 -6.37
N LEU A 39 -4.11 3.91 -7.61
CA LEU A 39 -3.63 5.27 -7.91
C LEU A 39 -4.86 6.14 -8.16
N GLU A 40 -4.92 7.27 -7.46
CA GLU A 40 -6.07 8.18 -7.57
C GLU A 40 -5.66 9.55 -7.07
N ASN A 41 -6.52 10.53 -7.27
CA ASN A 41 -6.32 11.83 -6.64
C ASN A 41 -7.04 11.84 -5.31
N ASN A 42 -6.43 12.47 -4.28
CA ASN A 42 -7.11 12.62 -3.01
C ASN A 42 -8.18 13.73 -3.14
N HIS A 43 -8.92 14.01 -2.05
CA HIS A 43 -10.01 14.97 -2.16
C HIS A 43 -9.55 16.40 -2.37
N TYR A 44 -8.25 16.67 -2.24
CA TYR A 44 -7.68 17.96 -2.59
C TYR A 44 -7.23 18.02 -4.05
N GLY A 45 -7.36 16.92 -4.78
CA GLY A 45 -6.92 16.86 -6.16
C GLY A 45 -5.46 16.48 -6.35
N ASP A 46 -4.75 16.16 -5.28
CA ASP A 46 -3.34 15.77 -5.36
C ASP A 46 -3.19 14.29 -5.69
N PRO A 47 -2.16 13.91 -6.45
CA PRO A 47 -1.92 12.51 -6.76
C PRO A 47 -1.68 11.70 -5.49
N ALA A 48 -2.30 10.54 -5.41
CA ALA A 48 -2.21 9.70 -4.22
C ALA A 48 -2.15 8.23 -4.61
N ILE A 49 -1.56 7.44 -3.72
CA ILE A 49 -1.56 5.99 -3.83
C ILE A 49 -2.07 5.43 -2.52
N THR A 50 -2.99 4.50 -2.61
CA THR A 50 -3.52 3.81 -1.42
C THR A 50 -3.08 2.36 -1.49
N PHE A 51 -2.31 1.94 -0.48
CA PHE A 51 -1.90 0.55 -0.34
C PHE A 51 -2.88 -0.15 0.59
N ARG A 52 -3.34 -1.33 0.17
CA ARG A 52 -4.22 -2.18 0.97
C ARG A 52 -3.46 -3.44 1.33
N ILE A 53 -3.18 -3.60 2.60
CA ILE A 53 -2.31 -4.66 3.10
C ILE A 53 -3.17 -5.67 3.87
N LEU A 54 -3.21 -6.89 3.37
CA LEU A 54 -3.92 -7.99 4.00
C LEU A 54 -2.93 -8.78 4.84
N VAL A 55 -3.21 -8.90 6.13
CA VAL A 55 -2.32 -9.58 7.06
C VAL A 55 -3.01 -10.80 7.66
N THR A 56 -2.20 -11.73 8.18
CA THR A 56 -2.75 -12.90 8.85
C THR A 56 -3.39 -12.49 10.18
N ASP A 57 -4.30 -13.31 10.67
CA ASP A 57 -4.92 -13.07 11.98
C ASP A 57 -3.86 -13.12 13.07
N ASP A 58 -2.87 -13.99 12.95
CA ASP A 58 -1.78 -14.07 13.92
C ASP A 58 -1.00 -12.78 14.00
N ALA A 59 -0.74 -12.14 12.86
CA ALA A 59 -0.02 -10.87 12.83
C ALA A 59 -0.79 -9.76 13.55
N ALA A 60 -2.10 -9.88 13.59
CA ALA A 60 -2.97 -8.88 14.23
C ALA A 60 -3.39 -9.28 15.65
N HIS A 61 -2.85 -10.39 16.17
CA HIS A 61 -3.24 -10.90 17.47
C HIS A 61 -2.85 -9.95 18.60
N ASP A 62 -1.68 -9.35 18.52
CA ASP A 62 -1.18 -8.41 19.51
C ASP A 62 -1.15 -7.02 18.87
N ILE A 63 -1.90 -6.07 19.46
CA ILE A 63 -2.03 -4.73 18.88
C ILE A 63 -0.71 -3.99 18.79
N ASP A 64 0.16 -4.17 19.78
CA ASP A 64 1.46 -3.50 19.79
C ASP A 64 2.36 -4.05 18.70
N GLN A 65 2.35 -5.37 18.51
CA GLN A 65 3.13 -6.00 17.44
C GLN A 65 2.57 -5.61 16.07
N LEU A 66 1.25 -5.53 15.95
CA LEU A 66 0.64 -5.12 14.70
C LEU A 66 1.03 -3.68 14.37
N TYR A 67 1.04 -2.81 15.37
CA TYR A 67 1.46 -1.43 15.16
C TYR A 67 2.88 -1.34 14.64
N GLU A 68 3.81 -2.07 15.27
CA GLU A 68 5.20 -2.09 14.84
C GLU A 68 5.34 -2.64 13.43
N LEU A 69 4.61 -3.71 13.14
CA LEU A 69 4.64 -4.32 11.83
C LEU A 69 4.12 -3.34 10.77
N SER A 70 3.01 -2.68 11.07
CA SER A 70 2.42 -1.74 10.11
C SER A 70 3.36 -0.56 9.84
N GLU A 71 4.07 -0.09 10.85
CA GLU A 71 5.05 0.97 10.65
C GLU A 71 6.18 0.52 9.73
N LYS A 72 6.70 -0.69 9.95
CA LYS A 72 7.76 -1.23 9.13
C LYS A 72 7.31 -1.42 7.68
N ILE A 73 6.11 -1.96 7.51
CA ILE A 73 5.57 -2.19 6.15
C ILE A 73 5.38 -0.85 5.43
N SER A 74 4.76 0.11 6.10
CA SER A 74 4.48 1.41 5.50
C SER A 74 5.78 2.12 5.10
N LYS A 75 6.77 2.09 5.98
CA LYS A 75 8.05 2.71 5.70
C LYS A 75 8.76 2.02 4.54
N THR A 76 8.74 0.69 4.53
CA THR A 76 9.38 -0.07 3.47
C THR A 76 8.69 0.16 2.13
N LEU A 77 7.36 0.18 2.11
CA LEU A 77 6.61 0.46 0.87
C LEU A 77 6.94 1.86 0.35
N THR A 78 6.96 2.85 1.22
CA THR A 78 7.29 4.21 0.83
C THR A 78 8.68 4.27 0.20
N ASN A 79 9.64 3.59 0.80
CA ASN A 79 11.01 3.59 0.29
C ASN A 79 11.14 2.81 -1.01
N GLU A 80 10.55 1.61 -1.08
CA GLU A 80 10.68 0.76 -2.25
C GLU A 80 9.94 1.32 -3.47
N ALA A 81 8.78 1.92 -3.23
CA ALA A 81 7.99 2.49 -4.31
C ALA A 81 8.36 3.94 -4.61
N HIS A 82 9.25 4.53 -3.81
CA HIS A 82 9.71 5.93 -4.00
C HIS A 82 8.55 6.92 -4.07
N THR A 83 7.51 6.70 -3.26
CA THR A 83 6.31 7.54 -3.33
C THR A 83 6.61 9.01 -3.05
N TYR A 84 7.52 9.25 -2.12
CA TYR A 84 7.88 10.61 -1.77
C TYR A 84 8.55 11.34 -2.93
N GLU A 85 9.50 10.67 -3.58
CA GLU A 85 10.27 11.27 -4.68
C GLU A 85 9.41 11.55 -5.91
N ILE A 86 8.38 10.75 -6.13
CA ILE A 86 7.52 10.95 -7.30
C ILE A 86 6.26 11.75 -6.95
N GLY A 87 6.20 12.29 -5.73
CA GLY A 87 5.14 13.22 -5.36
C GLY A 87 3.77 12.59 -5.10
N LEU A 88 3.74 11.31 -4.73
CA LEU A 88 2.50 10.65 -4.39
C LEU A 88 2.23 10.73 -2.89
N ASP A 89 1.01 11.11 -2.55
CA ASP A 89 0.54 11.08 -1.17
C ASP A 89 0.15 9.63 -0.86
N ALA A 90 0.89 8.99 0.05
CA ALA A 90 0.73 7.57 0.31
C ALA A 90 -0.19 7.33 1.52
N HIS A 91 -1.18 6.47 1.32
CA HIS A 91 -2.10 6.06 2.37
C HIS A 91 -2.02 4.56 2.53
N PHE A 92 -2.24 4.07 3.75
CA PHE A 92 -2.10 2.66 4.07
C PHE A 92 -3.34 2.18 4.82
N SER A 93 -3.88 1.06 4.38
CA SER A 93 -5.05 0.45 4.99
C SER A 93 -4.73 -1.00 5.28
N TYR A 94 -5.07 -1.48 6.46
CA TYR A 94 -4.75 -2.83 6.91
C TYR A 94 -6.01 -3.59 7.23
N ARG A 95 -6.02 -4.88 6.88
CA ARG A 95 -7.17 -5.74 7.13
C ARG A 95 -6.67 -7.15 7.38
N THR A 96 -7.35 -7.88 8.25
CA THR A 96 -7.00 -9.28 8.49
C THR A 96 -7.74 -10.18 7.52
N VAL A 97 -7.23 -11.40 7.37
CA VAL A 97 -7.88 -12.41 6.53
C VAL A 97 -9.30 -12.68 7.04
N SER A 98 -9.48 -12.76 8.36
CA SER A 98 -10.81 -13.01 8.93
C SER A 98 -11.78 -11.87 8.63
N GLU A 99 -11.33 -10.63 8.72
CA GLU A 99 -12.17 -9.49 8.38
C GLU A 99 -12.63 -9.53 6.93
N GLN A 100 -11.71 -9.88 6.03
CA GLN A 100 -12.03 -9.96 4.62
C GLN A 100 -13.04 -11.07 4.34
N LYS A 101 -12.96 -12.19 5.07
CA LYS A 101 -13.92 -13.27 4.91
C LYS A 101 -15.30 -12.90 5.42
N LYS A 102 -15.35 -12.18 6.53
CA LYS A 102 -16.65 -11.81 7.14
C LYS A 102 -17.36 -10.73 6.37
N LEU A 103 -16.60 -9.74 5.88
CA LEU A 103 -17.15 -8.61 5.14
C LEU A 103 -16.34 -8.43 3.87
N PRO A 104 -16.57 -9.28 2.86
CA PRO A 104 -15.78 -9.21 1.63
C PRO A 104 -15.88 -7.85 0.97
N ASP A 105 -14.74 -7.31 0.60
CA ASP A 105 -14.65 -6.04 -0.09
C ASP A 105 -13.88 -6.28 -1.39
N PRO A 106 -14.50 -6.05 -2.55
CA PRO A 106 -13.84 -6.30 -3.84
C PRO A 106 -12.54 -5.53 -4.02
N MET A 107 -12.39 -4.40 -3.33
CA MET A 107 -11.17 -3.60 -3.43
C MET A 107 -9.95 -4.32 -2.82
N TRP A 108 -10.20 -5.40 -2.07
CA TRP A 108 -9.15 -6.15 -1.38
C TRP A 108 -8.84 -7.49 -2.04
N LYS A 109 -9.35 -7.73 -3.22
CA LYS A 109 -9.09 -8.99 -3.90
C LYS A 109 -7.79 -9.00 -4.64
#